data_8d1fef1affcf63377b52137558ecde50
#
_entry.id   8d1fef1affcf63377b52137558ecde50
#
_cell.length_a   1.000
_cell.length_b   1.000
_cell.length_c   1.000
_cell.angle_alpha   90.00
_cell.angle_beta   90.00
_cell.angle_gamma   90.00
#
_symmetry.space_group_name_H-M   'P 1'
#
loop_
_entity.id
_entity.type
_entity.pdbx_description
1 polymer ?
#
loop_
_entity_poly.entity_id
_entity_poly.type
_entity_poly.pdbx_seq_one_letter_code
_entity_poly.pdbx_strand_id
1 'polypeptide(L)'
;DGIPFTDHSSSIDVGGLGPQKSLGEALDECAARKSEQQRKISLDLLRDGNELTLELTLPPRPGLEQAAGRMLLVESCCQQLVKTQRPGGQWDAPVGLTGDRVLSAWAVVALLSADPQKYRDSIERGVGWLRGPNDNCWISDDSLQKGPDNLGNWAITSTVVALTEHWLATQDPLDPPVIERCCKALTSRMSDQGLFGHDVVPGYNNKGFNVINTLSHLAWAIGAEAGVTLDEDSWSKSLGQIQRSIDPNGGIRYWTMKGTGTGDASLRTSSMALALSISGREPELAQQLGEYLAAHPSRMREAHAVGSLGMMLAPSALWRLNRAGYSKFLEEWRWYLSLMHRPDRSVHYIGGKGNNGGDGYLGKHRIGCIIAILILTPPAENLGLHSDVRKKQSELKPVGDR
;
A
#
# COMPACT_ATOMS: atom_id res chain seq x y z
N ASP A 1 -0.42 -36.13 -8.70
CA ASP A 1 0.97 -35.86 -8.32
C ASP A 1 0.96 -35.18 -6.96
N GLY A 2 0.94 -35.98 -5.86
CA GLY A 2 0.84 -35.45 -4.50
C GLY A 2 2.02 -34.55 -4.17
N ILE A 3 1.81 -33.23 -4.23
CA ILE A 3 2.72 -32.27 -3.61
C ILE A 3 2.41 -32.37 -2.10
N PRO A 4 3.30 -32.93 -1.28
CA PRO A 4 3.08 -32.96 0.14
C PRO A 4 3.02 -31.51 0.64
N PHE A 5 1.94 -31.18 1.34
CA PHE A 5 1.94 -29.97 2.17
C PHE A 5 3.08 -30.13 3.18
N THR A 6 4.15 -29.41 2.95
CA THR A 6 5.22 -29.34 3.93
C THR A 6 4.65 -28.62 5.16
N ASP A 7 4.64 -29.32 6.28
CA ASP A 7 4.25 -28.71 7.56
C ASP A 7 5.33 -27.70 7.96
N HIS A 8 5.11 -26.45 7.60
CA HIS A 8 5.92 -25.33 7.99
C HIS A 8 5.08 -24.38 8.86
N SER A 9 4.46 -24.94 9.89
CA SER A 9 3.65 -24.16 10.84
C SER A 9 4.41 -22.96 11.43
N SER A 10 5.74 -23.06 11.55
CA SER A 10 6.61 -21.95 11.94
C SER A 10 6.87 -20.93 10.82
N SER A 11 6.66 -21.24 9.57
CA SER A 11 7.00 -20.39 8.42
C SER A 11 5.84 -19.59 7.84
N ILE A 12 4.60 -19.84 8.26
CA ILE A 12 3.48 -18.91 8.06
C ILE A 12 3.88 -17.51 8.57
N ASP A 13 4.74 -17.52 9.54
CA ASP A 13 5.27 -16.35 10.23
C ASP A 13 6.28 -15.53 9.40
N VAL A 14 6.88 -16.08 8.40
CA VAL A 14 7.90 -15.45 7.55
C VAL A 14 7.47 -15.35 6.09
N GLY A 15 6.19 -15.30 5.83
CA GLY A 15 5.68 -14.83 4.55
C GLY A 15 5.64 -15.82 3.42
N GLY A 16 5.72 -17.14 3.61
CA GLY A 16 5.43 -17.80 2.41
C GLY A 16 5.92 -19.22 2.15
N LEU A 17 6.43 -19.90 3.12
CA LEU A 17 6.84 -21.30 2.94
C LEU A 17 5.91 -22.27 3.68
N GLY A 18 4.60 -22.06 3.65
CA GLY A 18 3.65 -22.91 4.32
C GLY A 18 2.64 -23.57 3.39
N PRO A 19 1.72 -24.33 3.93
CA PRO A 19 0.62 -24.95 3.17
C PRO A 19 -0.14 -23.95 2.31
N GLN A 20 -0.28 -22.70 2.76
CA GLN A 20 -0.94 -21.62 2.02
C GLN A 20 -0.23 -21.30 0.70
N LYS A 21 1.12 -21.24 0.69
CA LYS A 21 1.88 -20.99 -0.54
C LYS A 21 1.68 -22.11 -1.53
N SER A 22 1.86 -23.37 -1.11
CA SER A 22 1.66 -24.54 -1.95
C SER A 22 0.24 -24.60 -2.52
N LEU A 23 -0.78 -24.32 -1.69
CA LEU A 23 -2.16 -24.28 -2.15
C LEU A 23 -2.39 -23.15 -3.17
N GLY A 24 -1.92 -21.95 -2.90
CA GLY A 24 -2.10 -20.80 -3.79
C GLY A 24 -1.42 -20.99 -5.15
N GLU A 25 -0.22 -21.57 -5.17
CA GLU A 25 0.48 -21.94 -6.40
C GLU A 25 -0.26 -23.03 -7.17
N ALA A 26 -0.68 -24.10 -6.51
CA ALA A 26 -1.45 -25.18 -7.12
C ALA A 26 -2.79 -24.69 -7.70
N LEU A 27 -3.49 -23.78 -7.02
CA LEU A 27 -4.73 -23.16 -7.51
C LEU A 27 -4.49 -22.32 -8.76
N ASP A 28 -3.41 -21.53 -8.79
CA ASP A 28 -3.06 -20.69 -9.94
C ASP A 28 -2.70 -21.53 -11.16
N GLU A 29 -1.83 -22.50 -10.99
CA GLU A 29 -1.41 -23.42 -12.05
C GLU A 29 -2.57 -24.28 -12.58
N CYS A 30 -3.38 -24.81 -11.67
CA CYS A 30 -4.51 -25.63 -12.05
C CYS A 30 -5.57 -24.85 -12.82
N ALA A 31 -5.92 -23.64 -12.40
CA ALA A 31 -6.88 -22.79 -13.08
C ALA A 31 -6.43 -22.35 -14.48
N ALA A 32 -5.12 -22.27 -14.71
CA ALA A 32 -4.51 -21.90 -15.99
C ALA A 32 -4.56 -23.04 -17.05
N ARG A 33 -4.88 -24.27 -16.65
CA ARG A 33 -4.92 -25.43 -17.56
C ARG A 33 -6.09 -25.36 -18.52
N LYS A 34 -5.91 -25.89 -19.74
CA LYS A 34 -6.87 -25.73 -20.85
C LYS A 34 -8.14 -26.54 -20.67
N SER A 35 -8.03 -27.82 -20.27
CA SER A 35 -9.20 -28.72 -20.17
C SER A 35 -9.79 -28.72 -18.75
N GLU A 36 -11.08 -28.94 -18.66
CA GLU A 36 -11.79 -29.07 -17.36
C GLU A 36 -11.20 -30.19 -16.51
N GLN A 37 -10.89 -31.32 -17.14
CA GLN A 37 -10.28 -32.46 -16.43
C GLN A 37 -8.93 -32.11 -15.80
N GLN A 38 -8.15 -31.27 -16.46
CA GLN A 38 -6.87 -30.79 -15.94
C GLN A 38 -7.02 -29.74 -14.83
N ARG A 39 -8.20 -29.10 -14.72
CA ARG A 39 -8.51 -28.10 -13.69
C ARG A 39 -9.15 -28.72 -12.43
N LYS A 40 -9.07 -30.03 -12.27
CA LYS A 40 -9.48 -30.71 -11.04
C LYS A 40 -8.36 -30.71 -10.03
N ILE A 41 -8.71 -30.38 -8.81
CA ILE A 41 -7.85 -30.47 -7.63
C ILE A 41 -8.50 -31.41 -6.63
N SER A 42 -7.75 -32.37 -6.10
CA SER A 42 -8.15 -33.22 -5.00
C SER A 42 -7.45 -32.74 -3.73
N LEU A 43 -8.21 -32.47 -2.68
CA LEU A 43 -7.74 -32.05 -1.38
C LEU A 43 -8.09 -33.11 -0.34
N ASP A 44 -7.10 -33.73 0.25
CA ASP A 44 -7.30 -34.61 1.41
C ASP A 44 -7.27 -33.77 2.69
N LEU A 45 -8.37 -33.76 3.40
CA LEU A 45 -8.60 -32.92 4.56
C LEU A 45 -8.81 -33.82 5.78
N LEU A 46 -8.33 -33.38 6.93
CA LEU A 46 -8.68 -33.97 8.22
C LEU A 46 -9.72 -33.07 8.92
N ARG A 47 -10.94 -33.57 9.11
CA ARG A 47 -12.02 -32.85 9.79
C ARG A 47 -12.56 -33.69 10.93
N ASP A 48 -12.46 -33.16 12.12
CA ASP A 48 -12.94 -33.86 13.35
C ASP A 48 -12.37 -35.29 13.52
N GLY A 49 -11.10 -35.48 13.11
CA GLY A 49 -10.42 -36.77 13.14
C GLY A 49 -10.73 -37.71 11.97
N ASN A 50 -11.60 -37.29 11.05
CA ASN A 50 -11.98 -38.10 9.88
C ASN A 50 -11.26 -37.55 8.61
N GLU A 51 -10.76 -38.48 7.81
CA GLU A 51 -10.21 -38.15 6.50
C GLU A 51 -11.36 -37.89 5.51
N LEU A 52 -11.26 -36.79 4.77
CA LEU A 52 -12.20 -36.38 3.75
C LEU A 52 -11.43 -35.94 2.50
N THR A 53 -11.75 -36.56 1.37
CA THR A 53 -11.25 -36.12 0.07
C THR A 53 -12.28 -35.20 -0.59
N LEU A 54 -11.86 -33.98 -0.91
CA LEU A 54 -12.67 -32.99 -1.62
C LEU A 54 -12.12 -32.78 -3.04
N GLU A 55 -12.94 -33.08 -4.04
CA GLU A 55 -12.61 -32.78 -5.44
C GLU A 55 -13.23 -31.45 -5.86
N LEU A 56 -12.40 -30.55 -6.37
CA LEU A 56 -12.79 -29.24 -6.87
C LEU A 56 -12.43 -29.10 -8.35
N THR A 57 -13.36 -28.61 -9.15
CA THR A 57 -13.09 -28.19 -10.51
C THR A 57 -12.98 -26.67 -10.54
N LEU A 58 -11.82 -26.17 -10.91
CA LEU A 58 -11.58 -24.71 -10.95
C LEU A 58 -12.12 -24.11 -12.27
N PRO A 59 -12.70 -22.91 -12.23
CA PRO A 59 -13.04 -22.19 -13.44
C PRO A 59 -11.75 -21.84 -14.22
N PRO A 60 -11.80 -21.81 -15.56
CA PRO A 60 -10.65 -21.45 -16.37
C PRO A 60 -10.31 -19.98 -16.16
N ARG A 61 -9.04 -19.69 -15.92
CA ARG A 61 -8.48 -18.34 -15.90
C ARG A 61 -7.02 -18.37 -16.33
N PRO A 62 -6.50 -17.29 -16.93
CA PRO A 62 -5.06 -17.17 -17.14
C PRO A 62 -4.34 -17.16 -15.79
N GLY A 63 -3.18 -17.82 -15.70
CA GLY A 63 -2.33 -17.80 -14.50
C GLY A 63 -1.74 -16.41 -14.24
N LEU A 64 -1.43 -16.13 -13.00
CA LEU A 64 -0.86 -14.83 -12.59
C LEU A 64 0.60 -14.60 -13.05
N GLU A 65 1.28 -15.65 -13.50
CA GLU A 65 2.56 -15.52 -14.23
C GLU A 65 2.38 -14.80 -15.56
N GLN A 66 1.18 -14.86 -16.16
CA GLN A 66 0.84 -14.22 -17.43
C GLN A 66 0.27 -12.82 -17.22
N ALA A 67 0.58 -11.90 -18.13
CA ALA A 67 0.02 -10.55 -18.09
C ALA A 67 -1.53 -10.56 -18.12
N ALA A 68 -2.14 -11.44 -18.92
CA ALA A 68 -3.58 -11.57 -19.02
C ALA A 68 -4.24 -11.96 -17.68
N GLY A 69 -3.61 -12.84 -16.90
CA GLY A 69 -4.10 -13.22 -15.56
C GLY A 69 -4.03 -12.07 -14.56
N ARG A 70 -2.91 -11.32 -14.58
CA ARG A 70 -2.76 -10.11 -13.76
C ARG A 70 -3.78 -9.03 -14.11
N MET A 71 -3.98 -8.78 -15.41
CA MET A 71 -4.98 -7.79 -15.88
C MET A 71 -6.41 -8.20 -15.48
N LEU A 72 -6.76 -9.48 -15.57
CA LEU A 72 -8.07 -9.97 -15.15
C LEU A 72 -8.31 -9.75 -13.65
N LEU A 73 -7.30 -9.98 -12.82
CA LEU A 73 -7.39 -9.73 -11.39
C LEU A 73 -7.53 -8.24 -11.08
N VAL A 74 -6.72 -7.39 -11.70
CA VAL A 74 -6.83 -5.92 -11.57
C VAL A 74 -8.23 -5.44 -11.96
N GLU A 75 -8.75 -5.89 -13.11
CA GLU A 75 -10.09 -5.53 -13.57
C GLU A 75 -11.18 -5.94 -12.57
N SER A 76 -11.13 -7.17 -12.05
CA SER A 76 -12.07 -7.67 -11.05
C SER A 76 -12.01 -6.84 -9.76
N CYS A 77 -10.83 -6.47 -9.32
CA CYS A 77 -10.62 -5.60 -8.16
C CYS A 77 -11.19 -4.20 -8.36
N CYS A 78 -10.95 -3.58 -9.52
CA CYS A 78 -11.46 -2.26 -9.84
C CYS A 78 -13.00 -2.26 -9.89
N GLN A 79 -13.60 -3.27 -10.53
CA GLN A 79 -15.07 -3.41 -10.56
C GLN A 79 -15.65 -3.55 -9.16
N GLN A 80 -14.98 -4.30 -8.27
CA GLN A 80 -15.41 -4.44 -6.89
C GLN A 80 -15.30 -3.12 -6.11
N LEU A 81 -14.24 -2.34 -6.30
CA LEU A 81 -14.12 -1.01 -5.71
C LEU A 81 -15.22 -0.08 -6.19
N VAL A 82 -15.46 0.00 -7.51
CA VAL A 82 -16.53 0.82 -8.07
C VAL A 82 -17.90 0.43 -7.51
N LYS A 83 -18.20 -0.87 -7.46
CA LYS A 83 -19.48 -1.40 -6.94
C LYS A 83 -19.69 -1.09 -5.45
N THR A 84 -18.63 -1.00 -4.67
CA THR A 84 -18.72 -0.81 -3.21
C THR A 84 -18.51 0.64 -2.76
N GLN A 85 -18.31 1.57 -3.68
CA GLN A 85 -18.25 2.99 -3.40
C GLN A 85 -19.62 3.52 -2.95
N ARG A 86 -19.63 4.31 -1.91
CA ARG A 86 -20.86 4.95 -1.42
C ARG A 86 -21.29 6.10 -2.34
N PRO A 87 -22.58 6.46 -2.35
CA PRO A 87 -23.07 7.61 -3.13
C PRO A 87 -22.35 8.92 -2.80
N GLY A 88 -21.88 9.10 -1.55
CA GLY A 88 -21.07 10.24 -1.12
C GLY A 88 -19.64 10.25 -1.62
N GLY A 89 -19.18 9.19 -2.28
CA GLY A 89 -17.85 9.08 -2.87
C GLY A 89 -16.83 8.27 -2.06
N GLN A 90 -17.09 8.02 -0.77
CA GLN A 90 -16.19 7.28 0.11
C GLN A 90 -16.34 5.76 0.01
N TRP A 91 -15.35 5.08 0.59
CA TRP A 91 -15.38 3.65 0.93
C TRP A 91 -15.32 3.50 2.45
N ASP A 92 -16.31 2.83 3.04
CA ASP A 92 -16.39 2.67 4.48
C ASP A 92 -15.39 1.64 5.00
N ALA A 93 -14.74 1.95 6.11
CA ALA A 93 -13.88 1.07 6.88
C ALA A 93 -14.50 0.75 8.24
N PRO A 94 -14.19 -0.42 8.83
CA PRO A 94 -14.76 -0.80 10.13
C PRO A 94 -14.43 0.14 11.29
N VAL A 95 -13.32 0.86 11.21
CA VAL A 95 -12.84 1.75 12.29
C VAL A 95 -13.48 3.15 12.24
N GLY A 96 -14.39 3.38 11.29
CA GLY A 96 -15.09 4.65 11.15
C GLY A 96 -14.31 5.68 10.33
N LEU A 97 -14.60 6.96 10.54
CA LEU A 97 -14.26 8.06 9.64
C LEU A 97 -12.78 8.16 9.25
N THR A 98 -11.85 7.92 10.17
CA THR A 98 -10.42 7.90 9.85
C THR A 98 -10.07 6.77 8.90
N GLY A 99 -10.59 5.58 9.19
CA GLY A 99 -10.41 4.42 8.31
C GLY A 99 -11.06 4.62 6.96
N ASP A 100 -12.24 5.24 6.90
CA ASP A 100 -12.92 5.60 5.65
C ASP A 100 -12.02 6.50 4.81
N ARG A 101 -11.37 7.48 5.43
CA ARG A 101 -10.48 8.41 4.75
C ARG A 101 -9.22 7.72 4.21
N VAL A 102 -8.57 6.90 5.02
CA VAL A 102 -7.42 6.11 4.59
C VAL A 102 -7.81 5.16 3.46
N LEU A 103 -8.89 4.41 3.64
CA LEU A 103 -9.36 3.44 2.64
C LEU A 103 -9.75 4.12 1.33
N SER A 104 -10.49 5.26 1.41
CA SER A 104 -10.90 6.01 0.22
C SER A 104 -9.72 6.62 -0.52
N ALA A 105 -8.74 7.15 0.19
CA ALA A 105 -7.52 7.66 -0.42
C ALA A 105 -6.80 6.57 -1.21
N TRP A 106 -6.57 5.41 -0.62
CA TRP A 106 -5.91 4.30 -1.31
C TRP A 106 -6.77 3.65 -2.39
N ALA A 107 -8.11 3.69 -2.30
CA ALA A 107 -8.99 3.25 -3.39
C ALA A 107 -8.87 4.18 -4.61
N VAL A 108 -8.81 5.49 -4.40
CA VAL A 108 -8.55 6.48 -5.47
C VAL A 108 -7.19 6.21 -6.13
N VAL A 109 -6.12 6.05 -5.33
CA VAL A 109 -4.78 5.73 -5.85
C VAL A 109 -4.79 4.44 -6.67
N ALA A 110 -5.46 3.39 -6.19
CA ALA A 110 -5.56 2.12 -6.91
C ALA A 110 -6.30 2.26 -8.25
N LEU A 111 -7.41 2.99 -8.30
CA LEU A 111 -8.15 3.21 -9.55
C LEU A 111 -7.35 4.06 -10.54
N LEU A 112 -6.65 5.11 -10.06
CA LEU A 112 -5.71 5.91 -10.87
C LEU A 112 -4.58 5.04 -11.43
N SER A 113 -4.04 4.15 -10.61
CA SER A 113 -2.96 3.24 -11.02
C SER A 113 -3.39 2.27 -12.12
N ALA A 114 -4.63 1.79 -12.06
CA ALA A 114 -5.15 0.81 -13.01
C ALA A 114 -5.51 1.46 -14.37
N ASP A 115 -6.43 2.40 -14.37
CA ASP A 115 -6.86 3.13 -15.57
C ASP A 115 -7.64 4.40 -15.19
N PRO A 116 -6.98 5.57 -15.19
CA PRO A 116 -7.61 6.83 -14.76
C PRO A 116 -8.78 7.26 -15.63
N GLN A 117 -8.81 6.89 -16.91
CA GLN A 117 -9.88 7.26 -17.81
C GLN A 117 -11.12 6.37 -17.63
N LYS A 118 -10.90 5.07 -17.55
CA LYS A 118 -11.97 4.07 -17.39
C LYS A 118 -12.74 4.25 -16.08
N TYR A 119 -12.03 4.61 -15.00
CA TYR A 119 -12.61 4.72 -13.66
C TYR A 119 -12.84 6.17 -13.21
N ARG A 120 -12.79 7.12 -14.14
CA ARG A 120 -12.87 8.55 -13.91
C ARG A 120 -13.99 8.95 -12.95
N ASP A 121 -15.22 8.53 -13.20
CA ASP A 121 -16.38 8.93 -12.38
C ASP A 121 -16.25 8.50 -10.93
N SER A 122 -15.66 7.32 -10.68
CA SER A 122 -15.43 6.81 -9.33
C SER A 122 -14.29 7.55 -8.64
N ILE A 123 -13.24 7.86 -9.39
CA ILE A 123 -12.11 8.65 -8.93
C ILE A 123 -12.57 10.03 -8.51
N GLU A 124 -13.30 10.74 -9.38
CA GLU A 124 -13.79 12.11 -9.13
C GLU A 124 -14.70 12.20 -7.90
N ARG A 125 -15.60 11.21 -7.72
CA ARG A 125 -16.42 11.16 -6.51
C ARG A 125 -15.59 10.94 -5.25
N GLY A 126 -14.60 10.04 -5.31
CA GLY A 126 -13.69 9.79 -4.19
C GLY A 126 -12.85 11.02 -3.84
N VAL A 127 -12.29 11.67 -4.84
CA VAL A 127 -11.52 12.91 -4.70
C VAL A 127 -12.40 14.04 -4.15
N GLY A 128 -13.63 14.21 -4.67
CA GLY A 128 -14.59 15.18 -4.16
C GLY A 128 -14.87 14.99 -2.66
N TRP A 129 -15.01 13.73 -2.21
CA TRP A 129 -15.19 13.41 -0.81
C TRP A 129 -13.94 13.71 0.03
N LEU A 130 -12.73 13.39 -0.48
CA LEU A 130 -11.46 13.66 0.21
C LEU A 130 -11.19 15.17 0.37
N ARG A 131 -11.62 15.99 -0.59
CA ARG A 131 -11.51 17.46 -0.55
C ARG A 131 -12.55 18.11 0.37
N GLY A 132 -13.69 17.47 0.54
CA GLY A 132 -14.85 18.08 1.15
C GLY A 132 -14.65 18.53 2.59
N PRO A 133 -15.34 19.60 2.99
CA PRO A 133 -15.50 19.97 4.38
C PRO A 133 -16.46 18.97 5.03
N ASN A 134 -15.98 17.83 5.42
CA ASN A 134 -16.73 17.00 6.34
C ASN A 134 -16.65 17.66 7.70
N ASP A 135 -17.75 17.72 8.46
CA ASP A 135 -17.86 18.36 9.76
C ASP A 135 -16.83 17.86 10.80
N ASN A 136 -16.08 16.83 10.44
CA ASN A 136 -14.94 16.26 11.17
C ASN A 136 -13.66 16.37 10.34
N CYS A 137 -13.45 17.46 9.62
CA CYS A 137 -12.30 17.62 8.76
C CYS A 137 -11.02 17.77 9.59
N TRP A 138 -10.23 16.73 9.60
CA TRP A 138 -8.88 16.64 10.16
C TRP A 138 -7.91 17.70 9.62
N ILE A 139 -8.35 18.44 8.61
CA ILE A 139 -7.59 19.34 7.78
C ILE A 139 -8.06 20.80 7.97
N SER A 140 -9.00 21.06 8.88
CA SER A 140 -9.34 22.44 9.24
C SER A 140 -8.27 23.05 10.12
N ASP A 141 -8.09 24.37 10.10
CA ASP A 141 -7.13 25.06 10.95
C ASP A 141 -7.36 24.77 12.44
N ASP A 142 -8.60 24.53 12.83
CA ASP A 142 -8.99 24.10 14.18
C ASP A 142 -8.64 22.63 14.48
N SER A 143 -8.46 21.79 13.47
CA SER A 143 -8.09 20.37 13.62
C SER A 143 -6.59 20.13 13.86
N LEU A 144 -5.80 21.17 13.95
CA LEU A 144 -4.44 21.11 14.51
C LEU A 144 -4.46 20.69 15.97
N GLN A 145 -5.63 20.79 16.63
CA GLN A 145 -5.88 20.27 17.95
C GLN A 145 -6.43 18.84 17.88
N LYS A 146 -6.35 18.09 18.95
CA LYS A 146 -6.71 16.67 19.05
C LYS A 146 -7.94 16.30 18.24
N GLY A 147 -7.75 15.47 17.23
CA GLY A 147 -8.88 14.82 16.55
C GLY A 147 -9.60 13.82 17.47
N PRO A 148 -10.87 13.50 17.18
CA PRO A 148 -11.68 12.67 18.06
C PRO A 148 -11.24 11.21 18.16
N ASP A 149 -10.32 10.72 17.31
CA ASP A 149 -9.97 9.31 17.21
C ASP A 149 -8.47 8.98 17.12
N ASN A 150 -7.60 9.84 17.52
CA ASN A 150 -6.14 9.60 17.67
C ASN A 150 -5.37 9.09 16.43
N LEU A 151 -5.95 9.11 15.24
CA LEU A 151 -5.35 8.53 14.02
C LEU A 151 -5.21 9.54 12.87
N GLY A 152 -5.25 10.84 13.17
CA GLY A 152 -5.28 11.92 12.17
C GLY A 152 -4.16 11.91 11.16
N ASN A 153 -2.95 11.59 11.60
CA ASN A 153 -1.78 11.57 10.70
C ASN A 153 -1.88 10.49 9.62
N TRP A 154 -2.54 9.37 9.90
CA TRP A 154 -2.81 8.34 8.89
C TRP A 154 -3.74 8.85 7.77
N ALA A 155 -4.80 9.55 8.18
CA ALA A 155 -5.75 10.12 7.23
C ALA A 155 -5.11 11.24 6.39
N ILE A 156 -4.36 12.15 7.03
CA ILE A 156 -3.70 13.27 6.37
C ILE A 156 -2.67 12.76 5.35
N THR A 157 -1.76 11.87 5.76
CA THR A 157 -0.73 11.33 4.85
C THR A 157 -1.33 10.63 3.64
N SER A 158 -2.36 9.79 3.86
CA SER A 158 -3.06 9.09 2.77
C SER A 158 -3.78 10.07 1.83
N THR A 159 -4.41 11.12 2.38
CA THR A 159 -5.09 12.15 1.59
C THR A 159 -4.11 12.91 0.70
N VAL A 160 -2.94 13.29 1.22
CA VAL A 160 -1.90 13.95 0.42
C VAL A 160 -1.48 13.07 -0.76
N VAL A 161 -1.22 11.79 -0.52
CA VAL A 161 -0.83 10.87 -1.60
C VAL A 161 -1.92 10.82 -2.67
N ALA A 162 -3.18 10.59 -2.28
CA ALA A 162 -4.28 10.45 -3.24
C ALA A 162 -4.54 11.71 -4.06
N LEU A 163 -4.59 12.89 -3.41
CA LEU A 163 -4.84 14.15 -4.12
C LEU A 163 -3.65 14.56 -5.00
N THR A 164 -2.42 14.26 -4.58
CA THR A 164 -1.27 14.54 -5.44
C THR A 164 -1.27 13.63 -6.67
N GLU A 165 -1.56 12.34 -6.52
CA GLU A 165 -1.68 11.43 -7.67
C GLU A 165 -2.81 11.85 -8.62
N HIS A 166 -3.93 12.32 -8.07
CA HIS A 166 -5.01 12.86 -8.89
C HIS A 166 -4.58 14.14 -9.62
N TRP A 167 -3.92 15.07 -8.93
CA TRP A 167 -3.38 16.28 -9.56
C TRP A 167 -2.36 15.97 -10.66
N LEU A 168 -1.46 15.01 -10.43
CA LEU A 168 -0.49 14.58 -11.45
C LEU A 168 -1.19 14.04 -12.71
N ALA A 169 -2.32 13.34 -12.54
CA ALA A 169 -3.08 12.79 -13.65
C ALA A 169 -3.97 13.80 -14.38
N THR A 170 -4.51 14.81 -13.66
CA THR A 170 -5.59 15.69 -14.17
C THR A 170 -5.23 17.16 -14.23
N GLN A 171 -4.26 17.61 -13.43
CA GLN A 171 -3.93 19.03 -13.19
C GLN A 171 -5.12 19.84 -12.64
N ASP A 172 -6.02 19.19 -11.85
CA ASP A 172 -7.17 19.87 -11.27
C ASP A 172 -6.71 20.92 -10.23
N PRO A 173 -7.01 22.22 -10.44
CA PRO A 173 -6.57 23.29 -9.56
C PRO A 173 -7.15 23.26 -8.15
N LEU A 174 -8.13 22.41 -7.88
CA LEU A 174 -8.71 22.25 -6.54
C LEU A 174 -7.87 21.37 -5.61
N ASP A 175 -6.91 20.58 -6.14
CA ASP A 175 -6.08 19.71 -5.32
C ASP A 175 -4.96 20.44 -4.56
N PRO A 176 -4.13 21.28 -5.19
CA PRO A 176 -2.97 21.87 -4.52
C PRO A 176 -3.28 22.61 -3.23
N PRO A 177 -4.36 23.42 -3.10
CA PRO A 177 -4.69 24.07 -1.83
C PRO A 177 -5.00 23.09 -0.68
N VAL A 178 -5.60 21.94 -1.00
CA VAL A 178 -5.89 20.90 0.01
C VAL A 178 -4.61 20.17 0.39
N ILE A 179 -3.78 19.83 -0.60
CA ILE A 179 -2.48 19.18 -0.39
C ILE A 179 -1.60 20.05 0.52
N GLU A 180 -1.49 21.35 0.20
CA GLU A 180 -0.70 22.30 1.00
C GLU A 180 -1.19 22.38 2.44
N ARG A 181 -2.50 22.49 2.66
CA ARG A 181 -3.10 22.50 3.99
C ARG A 181 -2.80 21.22 4.78
N CYS A 182 -2.89 20.06 4.12
CA CYS A 182 -2.53 18.76 4.71
C CYS A 182 -1.05 18.70 5.10
N CYS A 183 -0.14 19.15 4.24
CA CYS A 183 1.30 19.18 4.51
C CYS A 183 1.64 20.12 5.68
N LYS A 184 1.02 21.30 5.74
CA LYS A 184 1.14 22.23 6.88
C LYS A 184 0.63 21.61 8.19
N ALA A 185 -0.50 20.90 8.13
CA ALA A 185 -1.04 20.19 9.28
C ALA A 185 -0.09 19.09 9.78
N LEU A 186 0.58 18.35 8.90
CA LEU A 186 1.62 17.39 9.30
C LEU A 186 2.79 18.10 9.99
N THR A 187 3.31 19.15 9.40
CA THR A 187 4.43 19.92 9.98
C THR A 187 4.08 20.41 11.41
N SER A 188 2.89 20.96 11.64
CA SER A 188 2.46 21.44 12.96
C SER A 188 2.19 20.34 13.98
N ARG A 189 2.02 19.09 13.53
CA ARG A 189 1.81 17.91 14.38
C ARG A 189 3.11 17.19 14.76
N MET A 190 4.22 17.62 14.22
CA MET A 190 5.55 17.13 14.56
C MET A 190 6.04 17.74 15.89
N SER A 191 6.74 16.97 16.70
CA SER A 191 7.42 17.50 17.88
C SER A 191 8.67 18.31 17.51
N ASP A 192 9.16 19.13 18.43
CA ASP A 192 10.41 19.87 18.25
C ASP A 192 11.63 18.97 17.99
N GLN A 193 11.53 17.69 18.35
CA GLN A 193 12.56 16.68 18.12
C GLN A 193 12.44 15.98 16.76
N GLY A 194 11.44 16.31 15.92
CA GLY A 194 11.21 15.66 14.65
C GLY A 194 10.46 14.32 14.74
N LEU A 195 9.65 14.12 15.78
CA LEU A 195 8.91 12.89 16.02
C LEU A 195 7.42 13.08 15.74
N PHE A 196 6.80 12.04 15.18
CA PHE A 196 5.35 11.97 14.96
C PHE A 196 4.71 10.91 15.86
N GLY A 197 3.48 11.19 16.29
CA GLY A 197 2.55 10.21 16.85
C GLY A 197 1.47 9.83 15.85
N HIS A 198 0.42 9.15 16.31
CA HIS A 198 -0.76 8.88 15.49
C HIS A 198 -1.52 10.16 15.13
N ASP A 199 -1.48 11.12 16.03
CA ASP A 199 -2.15 12.42 15.96
C ASP A 199 -1.19 13.52 16.45
N VAL A 200 -1.70 14.63 16.99
CA VAL A 200 -0.90 15.71 17.56
C VAL A 200 0.01 15.18 18.68
N VAL A 201 1.27 15.59 18.70
CA VAL A 201 2.21 15.24 19.78
C VAL A 201 1.96 16.09 21.04
N PRO A 202 2.26 15.58 22.26
CA PRO A 202 2.90 14.30 22.52
C PRO A 202 1.91 13.14 22.56
N GLY A 203 2.05 12.24 21.60
CA GLY A 203 1.39 10.95 21.68
C GLY A 203 2.39 9.88 22.15
N TYR A 204 1.93 8.81 22.76
CA TYR A 204 2.74 7.65 23.11
C TYR A 204 3.97 7.96 23.97
N ASN A 205 3.81 8.73 25.05
CA ASN A 205 4.89 9.06 25.98
C ASN A 205 6.13 9.68 25.31
N ASN A 206 5.96 10.55 24.34
CA ASN A 206 7.02 11.20 23.56
C ASN A 206 7.91 10.23 22.75
N LYS A 207 7.44 9.01 22.50
CA LYS A 207 8.10 8.08 21.61
C LYS A 207 7.53 8.28 20.20
N GLY A 208 8.33 8.70 19.26
CA GLY A 208 7.93 8.84 17.87
C GLY A 208 7.71 7.48 17.22
N PHE A 209 6.71 7.42 16.35
CA PHE A 209 6.44 6.29 15.50
C PHE A 209 7.13 6.43 14.17
N ASN A 210 8.08 5.57 13.87
CA ASN A 210 8.71 5.61 12.55
C ASN A 210 7.74 5.28 11.41
N VAL A 211 6.65 4.60 11.65
CA VAL A 211 5.62 4.40 10.63
C VAL A 211 4.98 5.73 10.21
N ILE A 212 4.65 6.61 11.14
CA ILE A 212 4.11 7.92 10.80
C ILE A 212 5.21 8.85 10.30
N ASN A 213 6.42 8.81 10.88
CA ASN A 213 7.55 9.58 10.38
C ASN A 213 7.79 9.31 8.89
N THR A 214 7.85 8.05 8.48
CA THR A 214 8.12 7.68 7.08
C THR A 214 6.95 7.97 6.14
N LEU A 215 5.70 7.81 6.60
CA LEU A 215 4.51 8.20 5.84
C LEU A 215 4.43 9.73 5.69
N SER A 216 4.84 10.50 6.68
CA SER A 216 4.90 11.97 6.59
C SER A 216 5.95 12.41 5.57
N HIS A 217 7.12 11.76 5.55
CA HIS A 217 8.12 12.00 4.50
C HIS A 217 7.59 11.66 3.10
N LEU A 218 6.85 10.55 2.95
CA LEU A 218 6.22 10.20 1.67
C LEU A 218 5.19 11.26 1.26
N ALA A 219 4.34 11.71 2.19
CA ALA A 219 3.36 12.76 1.92
C ALA A 219 4.02 14.08 1.54
N TRP A 220 5.06 14.51 2.24
CA TRP A 220 5.81 15.71 1.90
C TRP A 220 6.50 15.59 0.54
N ALA A 221 7.18 14.47 0.28
CA ALA A 221 7.89 14.25 -0.98
C ALA A 221 6.95 14.30 -2.18
N ILE A 222 5.82 13.58 -2.12
CA ILE A 222 4.87 13.57 -3.21
C ILE A 222 4.09 14.89 -3.29
N GLY A 223 3.75 15.52 -2.15
CA GLY A 223 3.09 16.82 -2.12
C GLY A 223 3.91 17.92 -2.80
N ALA A 224 5.24 17.84 -2.74
CA ALA A 224 6.14 18.74 -3.46
C ALA A 224 5.97 18.63 -4.99
N GLU A 225 5.55 17.47 -5.50
CA GLU A 225 5.20 17.29 -6.91
C GLU A 225 3.99 18.15 -7.33
N ALA A 226 3.08 18.48 -6.41
CA ALA A 226 1.99 19.43 -6.62
C ALA A 226 2.39 20.91 -6.36
N GLY A 227 3.68 21.18 -6.16
CA GLY A 227 4.19 22.55 -5.93
C GLY A 227 4.18 23.00 -4.48
N VAL A 228 3.89 22.11 -3.53
CA VAL A 228 3.95 22.45 -2.10
C VAL A 228 5.41 22.66 -1.68
N THR A 229 5.68 23.81 -1.03
CA THR A 229 7.01 24.08 -0.49
C THR A 229 7.24 23.25 0.76
N LEU A 230 8.33 22.48 0.76
CA LEU A 230 8.75 21.70 1.92
C LEU A 230 9.36 22.61 3.00
N ASP A 231 9.04 22.31 4.25
CA ASP A 231 9.75 22.86 5.40
C ASP A 231 11.03 22.05 5.63
N GLU A 232 12.15 22.62 5.22
CA GLU A 232 13.47 21.99 5.26
C GLU A 232 13.93 21.65 6.67
N ASP A 233 13.57 22.45 7.66
CA ASP A 233 13.90 22.19 9.07
C ASP A 233 13.14 20.97 9.59
N SER A 234 11.84 20.91 9.34
CA SER A 234 11.00 19.75 9.70
C SER A 234 11.45 18.47 9.00
N TRP A 235 11.74 18.56 7.69
CA TRP A 235 12.27 17.43 6.93
C TRP A 235 13.56 16.90 7.56
N SER A 236 14.54 17.78 7.82
CA SER A 236 15.87 17.42 8.32
C SER A 236 15.80 16.85 9.74
N LYS A 237 15.00 17.44 10.63
CA LYS A 237 14.79 16.94 11.98
C LYS A 237 14.21 15.53 12.00
N SER A 238 13.16 15.29 11.22
CA SER A 238 12.51 13.99 11.14
C SER A 238 13.40 12.95 10.46
N LEU A 239 14.09 13.32 9.37
CA LEU A 239 15.06 12.44 8.70
C LEU A 239 16.16 11.97 9.67
N GLY A 240 16.70 12.88 10.50
CA GLY A 240 17.69 12.53 11.50
C GLY A 240 17.19 11.50 12.52
N GLN A 241 15.88 11.50 12.86
CA GLN A 241 15.28 10.45 13.69
C GLN A 241 15.23 9.11 12.97
N ILE A 242 14.83 9.12 11.69
CA ILE A 242 14.74 7.90 10.87
C ILE A 242 16.12 7.29 10.68
N GLN A 243 17.13 8.08 10.34
CA GLN A 243 18.52 7.60 10.14
C GLN A 243 19.07 6.90 11.38
N ARG A 244 18.80 7.42 12.59
CA ARG A 244 19.17 6.75 13.84
C ARG A 244 18.41 5.44 14.12
N SER A 245 17.32 5.23 13.40
CA SER A 245 16.44 4.06 13.55
C SER A 245 16.73 2.96 12.53
N ILE A 246 17.66 3.19 11.59
CA ILE A 246 18.04 2.18 10.60
C ILE A 246 18.92 1.14 11.28
N ASP A 247 18.57 -0.12 11.11
CA ASP A 247 19.40 -1.25 11.53
C ASP A 247 20.54 -1.50 10.55
N PRO A 248 21.61 -2.18 10.98
CA PRO A 248 22.69 -2.58 10.09
C PRO A 248 22.26 -3.39 8.86
N ASN A 249 21.10 -4.07 8.94
CA ASN A 249 20.51 -4.79 7.80
C ASN A 249 19.72 -3.88 6.84
N GLY A 250 19.60 -2.58 7.11
CA GLY A 250 18.89 -1.59 6.28
C GLY A 250 17.42 -1.40 6.61
N GLY A 251 16.82 -2.21 7.49
CA GLY A 251 15.41 -2.06 7.88
C GLY A 251 15.21 -0.90 8.88
N ILE A 252 14.12 -0.17 8.77
CA ILE A 252 13.77 0.90 9.71
C ILE A 252 13.01 0.32 10.90
N ARG A 253 13.53 0.53 12.13
CA ARG A 253 12.90 0.06 13.37
C ARG A 253 11.57 0.75 13.63
N TYR A 254 10.74 0.11 14.44
CA TYR A 254 9.44 0.65 14.85
C TYR A 254 9.56 1.96 15.65
N TRP A 255 10.47 1.99 16.60
CA TRP A 255 10.79 3.16 17.43
C TRP A 255 12.17 3.72 17.09
N THR A 256 12.38 4.99 17.39
CA THR A 256 13.71 5.61 17.32
C THR A 256 14.69 5.07 18.39
N MET A 257 14.20 4.34 19.37
CA MET A 257 15.03 3.77 20.44
C MET A 257 15.67 2.44 20.05
N LYS A 258 16.87 2.16 20.53
CA LYS A 258 17.56 0.88 20.37
C LYS A 258 16.73 -0.27 20.98
N GLY A 259 16.77 -1.44 20.34
CA GLY A 259 16.21 -2.68 20.88
C GLY A 259 14.89 -3.16 20.28
N THR A 260 14.29 -2.44 19.35
CA THR A 260 13.16 -2.94 18.56
C THR A 260 13.64 -3.62 17.28
N GLY A 261 13.10 -4.81 16.98
CA GLY A 261 13.46 -5.54 15.78
C GLY A 261 12.98 -4.91 14.48
N THR A 262 13.45 -5.42 13.37
CA THR A 262 13.06 -5.01 12.00
C THR A 262 12.27 -6.08 11.25
N GLY A 263 11.82 -7.14 11.93
CA GLY A 263 11.04 -8.21 11.30
C GLY A 263 9.77 -7.73 10.59
N ASP A 264 9.20 -6.61 11.05
CA ASP A 264 7.98 -5.97 10.56
C ASP A 264 8.24 -4.61 9.88
N ALA A 265 9.41 -4.42 9.29
CA ALA A 265 9.89 -3.13 8.79
C ALA A 265 9.36 -2.74 7.39
N SER A 266 8.60 -3.60 6.71
CA SER A 266 8.25 -3.42 5.29
C SER A 266 7.58 -2.07 5.00
N LEU A 267 6.58 -1.67 5.77
CA LEU A 267 5.87 -0.39 5.58
C LEU A 267 6.79 0.81 5.78
N ARG A 268 7.55 0.82 6.87
CA ARG A 268 8.44 1.95 7.22
C ARG A 268 9.55 2.12 6.20
N THR A 269 10.15 1.00 5.82
CA THR A 269 11.25 1.00 4.85
C THR A 269 10.77 1.39 3.45
N SER A 270 9.62 0.86 2.99
CA SER A 270 9.07 1.18 1.67
C SER A 270 8.58 2.63 1.56
N SER A 271 7.90 3.15 2.59
CA SER A 271 7.46 4.56 2.59
C SER A 271 8.65 5.51 2.51
N MET A 272 9.72 5.24 3.29
CA MET A 272 10.91 6.11 3.26
C MET A 272 11.68 5.97 1.96
N ALA A 273 11.84 4.76 1.44
CA ALA A 273 12.47 4.52 0.15
C ALA A 273 11.77 5.28 -0.99
N LEU A 274 10.42 5.27 -1.00
CA LEU A 274 9.62 6.06 -1.93
C LEU A 274 9.82 7.55 -1.74
N ALA A 275 9.75 8.04 -0.50
CA ALA A 275 9.93 9.45 -0.19
C ALA A 275 11.26 10.01 -0.71
N LEU A 276 12.34 9.28 -0.45
CA LEU A 276 13.68 9.67 -0.90
C LEU A 276 13.82 9.56 -2.43
N SER A 277 13.27 8.50 -3.03
CA SER A 277 13.29 8.34 -4.49
C SER A 277 12.49 9.40 -5.22
N ILE A 278 11.33 9.83 -4.69
CA ILE A 278 10.49 10.88 -5.29
C ILE A 278 11.16 12.25 -5.13
N SER A 279 11.66 12.56 -3.94
CA SER A 279 12.29 13.85 -3.66
C SER A 279 13.69 14.00 -4.27
N GLY A 280 14.32 12.91 -4.71
CA GLY A 280 15.71 12.88 -5.16
C GLY A 280 16.74 13.15 -4.06
N ARG A 281 16.31 13.12 -2.79
CA ARG A 281 17.17 13.34 -1.61
C ARG A 281 17.82 12.05 -1.14
N GLU A 282 19.02 12.16 -0.56
CA GLU A 282 19.75 11.02 0.02
C GLU A 282 19.74 9.77 -0.88
N PRO A 283 20.22 9.85 -2.13
CA PRO A 283 20.07 8.77 -3.11
C PRO A 283 20.74 7.46 -2.67
N GLU A 284 21.84 7.51 -1.94
CA GLU A 284 22.51 6.34 -1.38
C GLU A 284 21.65 5.65 -0.34
N LEU A 285 20.98 6.43 0.52
CA LEU A 285 20.04 5.88 1.51
C LEU A 285 18.80 5.28 0.81
N ALA A 286 18.25 5.96 -0.20
CA ALA A 286 17.14 5.41 -0.98
C ALA A 286 17.49 4.05 -1.58
N GLN A 287 18.69 3.94 -2.16
CA GLN A 287 19.20 2.69 -2.74
C GLN A 287 19.37 1.60 -1.67
N GLN A 288 19.96 1.92 -0.52
CA GLN A 288 20.13 0.99 0.60
C GLN A 288 18.78 0.42 1.10
N LEU A 289 17.76 1.28 1.23
CA LEU A 289 16.43 0.85 1.64
C LEU A 289 15.76 -0.02 0.55
N GLY A 290 15.95 0.29 -0.72
CA GLY A 290 15.51 -0.53 -1.85
C GLY A 290 16.17 -1.91 -1.87
N GLU A 291 17.46 -2.00 -1.56
CA GLU A 291 18.19 -3.26 -1.44
C GLU A 291 17.69 -4.12 -0.26
N TYR A 292 17.39 -3.49 0.88
CA TYR A 292 16.74 -4.18 1.99
C TYR A 292 15.41 -4.82 1.57
N LEU A 293 14.56 -4.08 0.87
CA LEU A 293 13.28 -4.60 0.39
C LEU A 293 13.48 -5.76 -0.60
N ALA A 294 14.42 -5.63 -1.53
CA ALA A 294 14.72 -6.67 -2.52
C ALA A 294 15.33 -7.95 -1.90
N ALA A 295 16.04 -7.82 -0.78
CA ALA A 295 16.62 -8.93 -0.04
C ALA A 295 15.60 -9.68 0.85
N HIS A 296 14.45 -9.06 1.16
CA HIS A 296 13.45 -9.61 2.08
C HIS A 296 12.04 -9.66 1.50
N PRO A 297 11.83 -10.19 0.27
CA PRO A 297 10.51 -10.18 -0.38
C PRO A 297 9.45 -10.93 0.44
N SER A 298 9.82 -11.99 1.15
CA SER A 298 8.91 -12.79 1.99
C SER A 298 8.38 -12.05 3.23
N ARG A 299 9.02 -10.95 3.64
CA ARG A 299 8.62 -10.17 4.83
C ARG A 299 7.68 -9.00 4.52
N MET A 300 7.27 -8.80 3.27
CA MET A 300 6.51 -7.59 2.88
C MET A 300 5.11 -7.53 3.50
N ARG A 301 4.53 -8.65 3.89
CA ARG A 301 3.26 -8.74 4.63
C ARG A 301 3.42 -8.40 6.12
N GLU A 302 4.63 -8.40 6.61
CA GLU A 302 4.92 -8.18 8.01
C GLU A 302 5.19 -6.70 8.28
N ALA A 303 4.12 -5.95 8.53
CA ALA A 303 4.23 -4.58 9.00
C ALA A 303 3.41 -4.43 10.27
N HIS A 304 4.02 -3.91 11.32
CA HIS A 304 3.30 -3.63 12.55
C HIS A 304 2.19 -2.63 12.29
N ALA A 305 1.03 -2.91 12.84
CA ALA A 305 -0.22 -2.17 12.79
C ALA A 305 -0.99 -2.28 11.47
N VAL A 306 -0.39 -2.20 10.29
CA VAL A 306 -1.09 -2.24 9.00
C VAL A 306 -0.23 -2.94 7.94
N GLY A 307 -0.21 -4.28 7.95
CA GLY A 307 0.53 -5.09 6.97
C GLY A 307 0.12 -4.83 5.52
N SER A 308 -1.15 -4.49 5.31
CA SER A 308 -1.69 -4.10 4.00
C SER A 308 -0.91 -2.95 3.35
N LEU A 309 -0.58 -1.89 4.10
CA LEU A 309 0.19 -0.76 3.54
C LEU A 309 1.61 -1.15 3.14
N GLY A 310 2.25 -2.06 3.88
CA GLY A 310 3.55 -2.62 3.50
C GLY A 310 3.47 -3.33 2.15
N MET A 311 2.44 -4.16 1.94
CA MET A 311 2.18 -4.86 0.69
C MET A 311 1.89 -3.91 -0.49
N MET A 312 1.29 -2.75 -0.23
CA MET A 312 0.96 -1.77 -1.28
C MET A 312 2.17 -0.90 -1.68
N LEU A 313 2.99 -0.49 -0.71
CA LEU A 313 4.08 0.46 -0.97
C LEU A 313 5.39 -0.21 -1.39
N ALA A 314 5.68 -1.42 -0.91
CA ALA A 314 6.90 -2.12 -1.25
C ALA A 314 7.05 -2.40 -2.76
N PRO A 315 6.02 -2.83 -3.50
CA PRO A 315 6.10 -2.98 -4.96
C PRO A 315 6.46 -1.70 -5.69
N SER A 316 5.86 -0.57 -5.28
CA SER A 316 6.16 0.74 -5.88
C SER A 316 7.59 1.18 -5.60
N ALA A 317 8.08 1.00 -4.37
CA ALA A 317 9.47 1.28 -4.01
C ALA A 317 10.46 0.41 -4.80
N LEU A 318 10.19 -0.89 -4.89
CA LEU A 318 11.00 -1.81 -5.68
C LEU A 318 10.96 -1.48 -7.18
N TRP A 319 9.80 -1.10 -7.71
CA TRP A 319 9.67 -0.70 -9.11
C TRP A 319 10.55 0.54 -9.44
N ARG A 320 10.64 1.51 -8.54
CA ARG A 320 11.50 2.69 -8.73
C ARG A 320 12.99 2.39 -8.54
N LEU A 321 13.35 1.61 -7.52
CA LEU A 321 14.73 1.47 -7.06
C LEU A 321 15.40 0.16 -7.46
N ASN A 322 14.63 -0.92 -7.64
CA ASN A 322 15.17 -2.27 -7.90
C ASN A 322 14.18 -3.14 -8.68
N ARG A 323 14.16 -3.01 -10.01
CA ARG A 323 13.25 -3.76 -10.90
C ARG A 323 13.37 -5.29 -10.75
N ALA A 324 14.57 -5.79 -10.52
CA ALA A 324 14.80 -7.22 -10.28
C ALA A 324 14.17 -7.65 -8.93
N GLY A 325 14.25 -6.79 -7.91
CA GLY A 325 13.56 -6.99 -6.64
C GLY A 325 12.05 -7.01 -6.78
N TYR A 326 11.48 -6.14 -7.62
CA TYR A 326 10.05 -6.17 -7.94
C TYR A 326 9.62 -7.51 -8.60
N SER A 327 10.41 -8.02 -9.55
CA SER A 327 10.13 -9.32 -10.18
C SER A 327 10.15 -10.46 -9.16
N LYS A 328 11.14 -10.49 -8.28
CA LYS A 328 11.20 -11.45 -7.17
C LYS A 328 10.02 -11.32 -6.20
N PHE A 329 9.61 -10.09 -5.92
CA PHE A 329 8.43 -9.83 -5.10
C PHE A 329 7.16 -10.43 -5.73
N LEU A 330 6.93 -10.23 -7.03
CA LEU A 330 5.79 -10.80 -7.73
C LEU A 330 5.80 -12.32 -7.72
N GLU A 331 6.96 -12.94 -7.92
CA GLU A 331 7.13 -14.39 -7.85
C GLU A 331 6.81 -14.90 -6.45
N GLU A 332 7.37 -14.28 -5.41
CA GLU A 332 7.14 -14.65 -4.01
C GLU A 332 5.68 -14.54 -3.59
N TRP A 333 4.93 -13.53 -4.09
CA TRP A 333 3.56 -13.25 -3.64
C TRP A 333 2.45 -13.69 -4.62
N ARG A 334 2.80 -14.37 -5.72
CA ARG A 334 1.84 -14.91 -6.70
C ARG A 334 0.77 -15.79 -6.04
N TRP A 335 1.20 -16.68 -5.17
CA TRP A 335 0.33 -17.57 -4.41
C TRP A 335 -0.68 -16.80 -3.54
N TYR A 336 -0.23 -15.72 -2.94
CA TYR A 336 -1.06 -14.88 -2.07
C TYR A 336 -2.18 -14.19 -2.86
N LEU A 337 -1.83 -13.61 -4.00
CA LEU A 337 -2.80 -13.03 -4.93
C LEU A 337 -3.79 -14.08 -5.45
N SER A 338 -3.34 -15.28 -5.71
CA SER A 338 -4.20 -16.40 -6.13
C SER A 338 -5.21 -16.78 -5.04
N LEU A 339 -4.78 -16.88 -3.78
CA LEU A 339 -5.66 -17.17 -2.64
C LEU A 339 -6.64 -16.04 -2.32
N MET A 340 -6.27 -14.79 -2.59
CA MET A 340 -7.15 -13.64 -2.41
C MET A 340 -8.31 -13.65 -3.40
N HIS A 341 -8.10 -14.17 -4.61
CA HIS A 341 -9.07 -14.18 -5.69
C HIS A 341 -9.99 -15.40 -5.58
N ARG A 342 -11.25 -15.16 -5.28
CA ARG A 342 -12.27 -16.20 -5.12
C ARG A 342 -12.89 -16.60 -6.47
N PRO A 343 -13.53 -17.80 -6.53
CA PRO A 343 -14.20 -18.25 -7.75
C PRO A 343 -15.32 -17.33 -8.24
N ASP A 344 -15.98 -16.62 -7.33
CA ASP A 344 -17.02 -15.63 -7.63
C ASP A 344 -16.44 -14.27 -8.10
N ARG A 345 -15.13 -14.21 -8.34
CA ARG A 345 -14.35 -13.00 -8.70
C ARG A 345 -14.26 -11.95 -7.59
N SER A 346 -14.73 -12.21 -6.40
CA SER A 346 -14.46 -11.34 -5.27
C SER A 346 -13.01 -11.51 -4.79
N VAL A 347 -12.52 -10.50 -4.10
CA VAL A 347 -11.17 -10.50 -3.53
C VAL A 347 -11.26 -10.34 -2.02
N HIS A 348 -10.47 -11.11 -1.30
CA HIS A 348 -10.46 -11.09 0.15
C HIS A 348 -9.02 -11.05 0.68
N TYR A 349 -8.71 -10.02 1.45
CA TYR A 349 -7.43 -9.91 2.12
C TYR A 349 -7.28 -10.99 3.21
N ILE A 350 -6.26 -11.81 3.08
CA ILE A 350 -6.05 -12.97 3.97
C ILE A 350 -5.49 -12.51 5.32
N GLY A 351 -4.93 -11.32 5.39
CA GLY A 351 -4.27 -10.79 6.57
C GLY A 351 -2.76 -11.04 6.59
N GLY A 352 -2.09 -10.31 7.46
CA GLY A 352 -0.69 -10.52 7.83
C GLY A 352 -0.56 -11.26 9.15
N LYS A 353 0.67 -11.57 9.55
CA LYS A 353 0.96 -12.15 10.83
C LYS A 353 0.71 -11.19 12.00
N GLY A 354 0.35 -11.75 13.12
CA GLY A 354 0.60 -11.23 14.47
C GLY A 354 -0.26 -10.06 14.92
N ASN A 355 -0.37 -8.99 14.18
CA ASN A 355 -1.22 -7.86 14.55
C ASN A 355 -2.37 -7.68 13.55
N ASN A 356 -3.18 -8.73 13.43
CA ASN A 356 -4.37 -8.76 12.58
C ASN A 356 -5.40 -7.67 12.92
N GLY A 357 -5.31 -7.05 14.09
CA GLY A 357 -6.17 -5.94 14.48
C GLY A 357 -6.02 -4.74 13.54
N GLY A 358 -4.78 -4.37 13.19
CA GLY A 358 -4.52 -3.23 12.31
C GLY A 358 -5.08 -3.41 10.90
N ASP A 359 -4.98 -4.60 10.33
CA ASP A 359 -5.57 -4.89 9.01
C ASP A 359 -7.10 -4.92 9.04
N GLY A 360 -7.69 -5.28 10.17
CA GLY A 360 -9.13 -5.25 10.38
C GLY A 360 -9.73 -3.85 10.30
N TYR A 361 -8.94 -2.81 10.57
CA TYR A 361 -9.38 -1.41 10.54
C TYR A 361 -9.84 -0.94 9.16
N LEU A 362 -9.24 -1.46 8.10
CA LEU A 362 -9.54 -1.05 6.72
C LEU A 362 -10.56 -1.95 6.01
N GLY A 363 -10.93 -3.09 6.61
CA GLY A 363 -11.91 -4.02 6.05
C GLY A 363 -11.34 -4.91 4.95
N LYS A 364 -11.56 -6.22 5.07
CA LYS A 364 -10.83 -7.23 4.31
C LYS A 364 -11.06 -7.24 2.78
N HIS A 365 -12.27 -6.92 2.33
CA HIS A 365 -12.58 -7.04 0.89
C HIS A 365 -12.02 -5.87 0.08
N ARG A 366 -12.25 -4.64 0.53
CA ARG A 366 -11.82 -3.44 -0.19
C ARG A 366 -10.32 -3.28 -0.16
N ILE A 367 -9.71 -3.46 1.02
CA ILE A 367 -8.24 -3.39 1.14
C ILE A 367 -7.56 -4.48 0.32
N GLY A 368 -8.16 -5.67 0.20
CA GLY A 368 -7.65 -6.74 -0.66
C GLY A 368 -7.60 -6.33 -2.13
N CYS A 369 -8.65 -5.68 -2.63
CA CYS A 369 -8.68 -5.15 -3.99
C CYS A 369 -7.58 -4.10 -4.21
N ILE A 370 -7.44 -3.16 -3.27
CA ILE A 370 -6.42 -2.09 -3.34
C ILE A 370 -5.01 -2.71 -3.38
N ILE A 371 -4.72 -3.67 -2.49
CA ILE A 371 -3.44 -4.37 -2.46
C ILE A 371 -3.14 -5.05 -3.79
N ALA A 372 -4.09 -5.84 -4.32
CA ALA A 372 -3.88 -6.57 -5.56
C ALA A 372 -3.62 -5.62 -6.75
N ILE A 373 -4.34 -4.51 -6.83
CA ILE A 373 -4.12 -3.49 -7.86
C ILE A 373 -2.72 -2.89 -7.72
N LEU A 374 -2.36 -2.37 -6.55
CA LEU A 374 -1.09 -1.67 -6.34
C LEU A 374 0.15 -2.58 -6.39
N ILE A 375 -0.01 -3.88 -6.18
CA ILE A 375 1.04 -4.86 -6.46
C ILE A 375 1.27 -5.02 -7.97
N LEU A 376 0.22 -5.04 -8.77
CA LEU A 376 0.28 -5.47 -10.16
C LEU A 376 0.44 -4.32 -11.17
N THR A 377 0.16 -3.08 -10.77
CA THR A 377 0.12 -1.92 -11.67
C THR A 377 1.39 -1.06 -11.76
N PRO A 378 2.46 -1.20 -10.93
CA PRO A 378 3.67 -0.40 -11.10
C PRO A 378 4.20 -0.35 -12.54
N PRO A 379 4.16 -1.43 -13.36
CA PRO A 379 4.61 -1.38 -14.74
C PRO A 379 3.81 -0.46 -15.68
N ALA A 380 2.58 -0.08 -15.32
CA ALA A 380 1.79 0.88 -16.10
C ALA A 380 2.32 2.32 -15.94
N GLU A 381 3.03 2.59 -14.84
CA GLU A 381 3.64 3.88 -14.52
C GLU A 381 2.65 5.06 -14.57
N ASN A 382 1.39 4.83 -14.22
CA ASN A 382 0.34 5.84 -14.19
C ASN A 382 0.44 6.78 -12.99
N LEU A 383 1.26 6.44 -11.99
CA LEU A 383 1.39 7.18 -10.73
C LEU A 383 2.75 7.82 -10.56
N GLY A 384 2.81 8.94 -9.85
CA GLY A 384 4.03 9.53 -9.31
C GLY A 384 4.78 8.58 -8.36
N LEU A 385 4.07 7.72 -7.65
CA LEU A 385 4.65 6.63 -6.86
C LEU A 385 5.46 5.64 -7.71
N HIS A 386 5.18 5.51 -9.01
CA HIS A 386 5.82 4.54 -9.91
C HIS A 386 6.90 5.15 -10.80
N SER A 387 6.76 6.42 -11.16
CA SER A 387 7.67 7.08 -12.12
C SER A 387 7.69 8.59 -11.93
N ASP A 388 8.65 9.26 -12.56
CA ASP A 388 8.75 10.72 -12.59
C ASP A 388 7.79 11.27 -13.66
N VAL A 389 6.50 11.36 -13.32
CA VAL A 389 5.42 11.77 -14.23
C VAL A 389 5.69 13.16 -14.84
N ARG A 390 6.22 14.11 -14.06
CA ARG A 390 6.57 15.45 -14.56
C ARG A 390 7.61 15.40 -15.69
N LYS A 391 8.62 14.58 -15.55
CA LYS A 391 9.65 14.43 -16.58
C LYS A 391 9.04 13.88 -17.86
N LYS A 392 8.16 12.89 -17.77
CA LYS A 392 7.43 12.36 -18.94
C LYS A 392 6.54 13.40 -19.58
N GLN A 393 5.80 14.21 -18.80
CA GLN A 393 4.93 15.26 -19.34
C GLN A 393 5.73 16.40 -20.01
N SER A 394 6.90 16.74 -19.48
CA SER A 394 7.78 17.74 -20.11
C SER A 394 8.42 17.26 -21.42
N GLU A 395 8.68 15.96 -21.54
CA GLU A 395 9.20 15.32 -22.75
C GLU A 395 8.13 15.20 -23.86
N LEU A 396 6.84 15.11 -23.48
CA LEU A 396 5.71 15.00 -24.40
C LEU A 396 5.18 16.35 -24.92
N LYS A 397 5.56 17.49 -24.31
CA LYS A 397 5.20 18.82 -24.84
C LYS A 397 6.01 19.10 -26.09
N PRO A 398 5.35 19.40 -27.23
CA PRO A 398 6.07 19.75 -28.45
C PRO A 398 6.94 20.98 -28.22
N VAL A 399 8.15 20.96 -28.81
CA VAL A 399 9.19 22.01 -28.73
C VAL A 399 8.72 23.39 -29.29
N GLY A 400 7.43 23.62 -29.49
CA GLY A 400 6.84 24.77 -30.17
C GLY A 400 6.37 25.94 -29.29
N ASP A 401 6.28 25.77 -27.96
CA ASP A 401 5.74 26.80 -27.04
C ASP A 401 6.79 27.22 -25.98
N ARG A 402 7.99 27.59 -26.44
CA ARG A 402 8.97 28.24 -25.58
C ARG A 402 9.17 29.71 -26.01
#